data_520604d79023d68b98ce29b3532ed886
#
_entry.id   520604d79023d68b98ce29b3532ed886
#
_cell.length_a   1.000
_cell.length_b   1.000
_cell.length_c   1.000
_cell.angle_alpha   90.00
_cell.angle_beta   90.00
_cell.angle_gamma   90.00
#
_symmetry.space_group_name_H-M   'P 1'
#
loop_
_entity.id
_entity.type
_entity.pdbx_description
1 polymer ?
#
loop_
_entity_poly.entity_id
_entity_poly.type
_entity_poly.pdbx_seq_one_letter_code
_entity_poly.pdbx_strand_id
1 'polypeptide(L)'
;VLAFVLLGMVWHAQGQPPRGPLVISPQVNPDKTIVFRYLAPRAKDVRLNAQFEKGPIPMSKDTLGIWSVMVGPVTPDIYPYSFVVDGVTVMDPANVAFFSNEGFKASLVDIQDDPPLVHAIKDVPHGTVTYEYYSSVENTTGSLVVYTPPGYGKDPSKKYPVFYLISGTTDTEETWFKVGRANFILDNLIAEGKARPMIIVMPYGNIAARIAEQTGAPKPADPRDRESAEAMSRARAFENDLVNNVIP
;
A
#
# COMPACT_ATOMS: atom_id res chain seq x y z
N VAL A 1 -32.22 48.12 7.29
CA VAL A 1 -30.73 48.28 7.25
C VAL A 1 -30.15 47.29 8.25
N LEU A 2 -29.64 46.14 7.78
CA LEU A 2 -28.91 45.16 8.59
C LEU A 2 -27.44 45.55 8.55
N ALA A 3 -26.86 45.87 9.70
CA ALA A 3 -25.43 46.07 9.86
C ALA A 3 -24.77 44.73 10.18
N PHE A 4 -23.93 44.22 9.26
CA PHE A 4 -23.02 43.08 9.51
C PHE A 4 -21.79 43.59 10.27
N VAL A 5 -21.64 43.13 11.52
CA VAL A 5 -20.39 43.31 12.28
C VAL A 5 -19.46 42.18 11.94
N LEU A 6 -18.41 42.44 11.15
CA LEU A 6 -17.30 41.55 10.89
C LEU A 6 -16.38 41.52 12.12
N LEU A 7 -16.50 40.52 12.98
CA LEU A 7 -15.50 40.22 13.99
C LEU A 7 -14.27 39.59 13.28
N GLY A 8 -13.21 40.40 13.10
CA GLY A 8 -11.93 39.92 12.64
C GLY A 8 -11.24 39.07 13.71
N MET A 9 -11.26 37.73 13.54
CA MET A 9 -10.39 36.86 14.31
C MET A 9 -8.95 37.08 13.84
N VAL A 10 -8.14 37.71 14.67
CA VAL A 10 -6.66 37.77 14.48
C VAL A 10 -6.11 36.39 14.82
N TRP A 11 -5.89 35.59 13.80
CA TRP A 11 -5.12 34.35 13.96
C TRP A 11 -3.66 34.71 14.22
N HIS A 12 -3.21 34.51 15.44
CA HIS A 12 -1.77 34.55 15.73
C HIS A 12 -1.17 33.33 15.01
N ALA A 13 -0.43 33.57 13.93
CA ALA A 13 0.42 32.57 13.30
C ALA A 13 1.46 32.13 14.32
N GLN A 14 1.18 31.05 15.05
CA GLN A 14 2.21 30.39 15.84
C GLN A 14 3.24 29.90 14.84
N GLY A 15 4.47 30.42 14.97
CA GLY A 15 5.60 29.99 14.13
C GLY A 15 5.69 28.46 14.16
N GLN A 16 5.84 27.84 12.99
CA GLN A 16 6.06 26.40 12.92
C GLN A 16 7.26 26.05 13.83
N PRO A 17 7.14 24.99 14.65
CA PRO A 17 8.28 24.54 15.45
C PRO A 17 9.48 24.29 14.54
N PRO A 18 10.72 24.52 15.02
CA PRO A 18 11.92 24.29 14.23
C PRO A 18 11.86 22.90 13.62
N ARG A 19 11.96 22.83 12.29
CA ARG A 19 12.03 21.53 11.61
C ARG A 19 13.35 20.88 12.02
N GLY A 20 13.30 19.66 12.50
CA GLY A 20 14.48 18.84 12.74
C GLY A 20 15.33 18.66 11.46
N PRO A 21 16.47 17.98 11.54
CA PRO A 21 17.29 17.72 10.37
C PRO A 21 16.48 16.98 9.30
N LEU A 22 16.66 17.36 8.02
CA LEU A 22 16.02 16.67 6.90
C LEU A 22 16.59 15.25 6.79
N VAL A 23 15.71 14.27 6.87
CA VAL A 23 16.03 12.84 6.67
C VAL A 23 15.51 12.40 5.31
N ILE A 24 16.41 11.88 4.46
CA ILE A 24 16.05 11.25 3.19
C ILE A 24 16.21 9.73 3.39
N SER A 25 15.11 9.00 3.32
CA SER A 25 15.07 7.55 3.48
C SER A 25 13.84 6.97 2.75
N PRO A 26 13.97 5.86 2.02
CA PRO A 26 15.22 5.25 1.59
C PRO A 26 15.90 6.08 0.49
N GLN A 27 17.23 6.00 0.37
CA GLN A 27 17.98 6.55 -0.74
C GLN A 27 18.57 5.38 -1.55
N VAL A 28 18.03 5.14 -2.74
CA VAL A 28 18.54 4.13 -3.67
C VAL A 28 19.63 4.73 -4.53
N ASN A 29 20.80 4.11 -4.57
CA ASN A 29 21.95 4.55 -5.36
C ASN A 29 21.96 3.87 -6.74
N PRO A 30 22.69 4.43 -7.74
CA PRO A 30 22.79 3.83 -9.08
C PRO A 30 23.35 2.42 -9.10
N ASP A 31 24.21 2.06 -8.15
CA ASP A 31 24.79 0.72 -7.98
C ASP A 31 23.86 -0.26 -7.25
N LYS A 32 22.59 0.15 -7.02
CA LYS A 32 21.56 -0.63 -6.31
C LYS A 32 21.87 -0.89 -4.83
N THR A 33 22.81 -0.15 -4.25
CA THR A 33 22.91 -0.04 -2.80
C THR A 33 21.84 0.92 -2.27
N ILE A 34 21.41 0.74 -1.03
CA ILE A 34 20.34 1.54 -0.42
C ILE A 34 20.83 2.06 0.92
N VAL A 35 20.67 3.37 1.12
CA VAL A 35 20.91 4.00 2.44
C VAL A 35 19.58 4.25 3.11
N PHE A 36 19.36 3.58 4.24
CA PHE A 36 18.23 3.84 5.13
C PHE A 36 18.63 4.74 6.27
N ARG A 37 17.76 5.69 6.64
CA ARG A 37 18.01 6.63 7.73
C ARG A 37 16.78 6.81 8.59
N TYR A 38 16.98 6.93 9.89
CA TYR A 38 15.92 7.15 10.87
C TYR A 38 16.33 8.14 11.95
N LEU A 39 15.57 9.20 12.18
CA LEU A 39 15.84 10.17 13.21
C LEU A 39 15.26 9.70 14.56
N ALA A 40 16.14 9.29 15.46
CA ALA A 40 15.77 8.87 16.81
C ALA A 40 16.89 9.23 17.82
N PRO A 41 17.02 10.51 18.21
CA PRO A 41 18.16 10.96 19.04
C PRO A 41 18.19 10.28 20.41
N ARG A 42 17.03 9.90 20.97
CA ARG A 42 16.93 9.27 22.29
C ARG A 42 16.93 7.74 22.26
N ALA A 43 16.80 7.12 21.10
CA ALA A 43 16.82 5.66 20.98
C ALA A 43 18.20 5.09 21.34
N LYS A 44 18.20 3.88 21.90
CA LYS A 44 19.39 3.11 22.30
C LYS A 44 19.76 2.07 21.23
N ASP A 45 18.78 1.53 20.52
CA ASP A 45 18.94 0.54 19.46
C ASP A 45 17.99 0.86 18.31
N VAL A 46 18.51 0.89 17.09
CA VAL A 46 17.69 0.98 15.88
C VAL A 46 18.23 -0.04 14.88
N ARG A 47 17.34 -0.81 14.30
CA ARG A 47 17.66 -1.83 13.29
C ARG A 47 16.77 -1.67 12.08
N LEU A 48 17.31 -1.96 10.90
CA LEU A 48 16.55 -2.13 9.68
C LEU A 48 16.04 -3.57 9.60
N ASN A 49 14.73 -3.74 9.37
CA ASN A 49 14.12 -5.03 9.03
C ASN A 49 13.59 -4.92 7.59
N ALA A 50 14.24 -5.58 6.63
CA ALA A 50 13.92 -5.52 5.21
C ALA A 50 13.74 -6.93 4.64
N GLN A 51 12.78 -7.10 3.73
CA GLN A 51 12.42 -8.42 3.18
C GLN A 51 13.59 -9.10 2.43
N PHE A 52 14.49 -8.34 1.85
CA PHE A 52 15.66 -8.87 1.14
C PHE A 52 16.81 -9.31 2.06
N GLU A 53 16.64 -9.19 3.37
CA GLU A 53 17.63 -9.57 4.37
C GLU A 53 17.13 -10.73 5.24
N LYS A 54 18.06 -11.53 5.76
CA LYS A 54 17.71 -12.70 6.60
C LYS A 54 17.20 -12.32 8.00
N GLY A 55 17.40 -11.08 8.41
CA GLY A 55 17.00 -10.58 9.73
C GLY A 55 17.36 -9.13 9.94
N PRO A 56 16.96 -8.53 11.09
CA PRO A 56 17.18 -7.13 11.36
C PRO A 56 18.66 -6.75 11.44
N ILE A 57 19.07 -5.73 10.69
CA ILE A 57 20.44 -5.22 10.60
C ILE A 57 20.60 -4.03 11.56
N PRO A 58 21.62 -4.01 12.44
CA PRO A 58 21.86 -2.87 13.31
C PRO A 58 22.30 -1.63 12.52
N MET A 59 21.82 -0.46 12.96
CA MET A 59 22.15 0.83 12.35
C MET A 59 23.14 1.60 13.25
N SER A 60 23.92 2.51 12.64
CA SER A 60 24.87 3.37 13.34
C SER A 60 24.28 4.77 13.52
N LYS A 61 24.45 5.35 14.73
CA LYS A 61 23.93 6.65 15.12
C LYS A 61 25.00 7.73 14.96
N ASP A 62 24.65 8.85 14.33
CA ASP A 62 25.49 10.03 14.25
C ASP A 62 25.27 11.01 15.43
N THR A 63 25.99 12.13 15.42
CA THR A 63 25.91 13.16 16.45
C THR A 63 24.61 13.95 16.47
N LEU A 64 23.83 13.92 15.39
CA LEU A 64 22.50 14.55 15.27
C LEU A 64 21.38 13.59 15.70
N GLY A 65 21.72 12.35 16.02
CA GLY A 65 20.76 11.31 16.37
C GLY A 65 20.08 10.66 15.19
N ILE A 66 20.65 10.78 14.00
CA ILE A 66 20.23 10.05 12.81
C ILE A 66 20.93 8.70 12.80
N TRP A 67 20.12 7.64 12.76
CA TRP A 67 20.59 6.28 12.57
C TRP A 67 20.64 5.97 11.08
N SER A 68 21.70 5.32 10.63
CA SER A 68 21.89 4.97 9.23
C SER A 68 22.50 3.60 9.03
N VAL A 69 22.13 2.96 7.91
CA VAL A 69 22.77 1.74 7.41
C VAL A 69 22.72 1.77 5.88
N MET A 70 23.78 1.26 5.26
CA MET A 70 23.84 1.01 3.83
C MET A 70 23.84 -0.50 3.61
N VAL A 71 22.98 -0.96 2.70
CA VAL A 71 22.84 -2.38 2.33
C VAL A 71 22.88 -2.56 0.82
N GLY A 72 23.12 -3.76 0.37
CA GLY A 72 23.12 -4.12 -1.03
C GLY A 72 24.52 -4.33 -1.64
N PRO A 73 24.63 -4.42 -2.99
CA PRO A 73 23.55 -4.18 -3.95
C PRO A 73 22.40 -5.18 -3.84
N VAL A 74 21.17 -4.68 -4.01
CA VAL A 74 19.93 -5.47 -3.90
C VAL A 74 19.36 -5.71 -5.30
N THR A 75 18.79 -6.88 -5.53
CA THR A 75 18.10 -7.21 -6.80
C THR A 75 16.95 -6.22 -7.02
N PRO A 76 16.81 -5.66 -8.24
CA PRO A 76 15.71 -4.75 -8.56
C PRO A 76 14.35 -5.38 -8.36
N ASP A 77 13.53 -4.77 -7.52
CA ASP A 77 12.12 -5.10 -7.26
C ASP A 77 11.55 -4.09 -6.22
N ILE A 78 10.32 -4.31 -5.77
CA ILE A 78 9.68 -3.57 -4.70
C ILE A 78 9.69 -4.41 -3.43
N TYR A 79 10.28 -3.87 -2.35
CA TYR A 79 10.45 -4.61 -1.09
C TYR A 79 9.83 -3.86 0.09
N PRO A 80 9.06 -4.54 0.94
CA PRO A 80 8.67 -4.01 2.24
C PRO A 80 9.88 -3.98 3.20
N TYR A 81 9.90 -2.90 4.01
CA TYR A 81 10.86 -2.74 5.10
C TYR A 81 10.22 -1.96 6.26
N SER A 82 10.82 -2.07 7.43
CA SER A 82 10.47 -1.34 8.64
C SER A 82 11.72 -1.07 9.47
N PHE A 83 11.60 -0.19 10.46
CA PHE A 83 12.63 -0.05 11.49
C PHE A 83 12.17 -0.72 12.79
N VAL A 84 13.11 -1.23 13.56
CA VAL A 84 12.88 -1.70 14.94
C VAL A 84 13.63 -0.72 15.85
N VAL A 85 12.87 0.11 16.58
CA VAL A 85 13.38 1.17 17.45
C VAL A 85 13.13 0.78 18.89
N ASP A 86 14.19 0.50 19.64
CA ASP A 86 14.13 0.02 21.04
C ASP A 86 13.12 -1.15 21.22
N GLY A 87 13.09 -2.07 20.23
CA GLY A 87 12.22 -3.23 20.22
C GLY A 87 10.83 -3.01 19.60
N VAL A 88 10.46 -1.79 19.21
CA VAL A 88 9.16 -1.47 18.59
C VAL A 88 9.32 -1.37 17.07
N THR A 89 8.51 -2.12 16.32
CA THR A 89 8.48 -2.01 14.85
C THR A 89 7.70 -0.78 14.41
N VAL A 90 8.32 0.03 13.56
CA VAL A 90 7.74 1.28 13.02
C VAL A 90 8.00 1.40 11.52
N MET A 91 7.10 2.08 10.81
CA MET A 91 7.32 2.46 9.42
C MET A 91 8.32 3.62 9.33
N ASP A 92 8.86 3.83 8.13
CA ASP A 92 9.72 4.97 7.84
C ASP A 92 8.89 6.27 7.71
N PRO A 93 9.04 7.24 8.62
CA PRO A 93 8.29 8.49 8.56
C PRO A 93 8.75 9.41 7.41
N ALA A 94 9.92 9.16 6.82
CA ALA A 94 10.43 9.90 5.67
C ALA A 94 9.92 9.34 4.32
N ASN A 95 9.22 8.19 4.33
CA ASN A 95 8.73 7.52 3.14
C ASN A 95 7.20 7.46 3.12
N VAL A 96 6.60 7.97 2.04
CA VAL A 96 5.14 7.94 1.86
C VAL A 96 4.63 6.64 1.23
N ALA A 97 5.53 5.81 0.68
CA ALA A 97 5.15 4.52 0.11
C ALA A 97 5.09 3.45 1.22
N PHE A 98 3.94 2.79 1.34
CA PHE A 98 3.72 1.78 2.36
C PHE A 98 2.87 0.62 1.86
N PHE A 99 3.00 -0.53 2.52
CA PHE A 99 2.22 -1.72 2.28
C PHE A 99 0.97 -1.70 3.18
N SER A 100 -0.21 -1.60 2.56
CA SER A 100 -1.50 -1.72 3.24
C SER A 100 -1.76 -3.19 3.57
N ASN A 101 -1.56 -3.59 4.83
CA ASN A 101 -1.80 -4.94 5.33
C ASN A 101 -2.42 -4.86 6.73
N GLU A 102 -3.30 -5.79 7.08
CA GLU A 102 -3.94 -5.82 8.42
C GLU A 102 -3.00 -6.33 9.50
N GLY A 103 -2.17 -7.31 9.18
CA GLY A 103 -1.30 -8.01 10.12
C GLY A 103 0.02 -7.31 10.43
N PHE A 104 0.47 -6.39 9.55
CA PHE A 104 1.72 -5.65 9.75
C PHE A 104 1.69 -4.29 9.04
N LYS A 105 2.63 -3.42 9.41
CA LYS A 105 2.85 -2.14 8.73
C LYS A 105 4.30 -2.06 8.27
N ALA A 106 4.51 -1.78 6.99
CA ALA A 106 5.82 -1.66 6.39
C ALA A 106 5.85 -0.53 5.37
N SER A 107 6.98 0.13 5.25
CA SER A 107 7.27 1.04 4.13
C SER A 107 7.76 0.23 2.94
N LEU A 108 7.71 0.82 1.74
CA LEU A 108 8.16 0.17 0.50
C LEU A 108 9.38 0.88 -0.07
N VAL A 109 10.37 0.12 -0.52
CA VAL A 109 11.47 0.62 -1.34
C VAL A 109 11.37 0.01 -2.73
N ASP A 110 11.46 0.86 -3.75
CA ASP A 110 11.40 0.49 -5.16
C ASP A 110 12.79 0.62 -5.76
N ILE A 111 13.37 -0.50 -6.18
CA ILE A 111 14.71 -0.58 -6.76
C ILE A 111 14.54 -0.83 -8.25
N GLN A 112 14.81 0.20 -9.03
CA GLN A 112 14.68 0.15 -10.48
C GLN A 112 15.87 -0.54 -11.15
N ASP A 113 15.66 -1.00 -12.39
CA ASP A 113 16.70 -1.56 -13.25
C ASP A 113 16.86 -0.77 -14.54
N ASP A 114 17.89 -1.07 -15.30
CA ASP A 114 18.09 -0.59 -16.67
C ASP A 114 18.32 -1.82 -17.57
N PRO A 115 17.37 -2.13 -18.48
CA PRO A 115 16.12 -1.38 -18.79
C PRO A 115 15.09 -1.45 -17.66
N PRO A 116 14.16 -0.45 -17.59
CA PRO A 116 13.14 -0.42 -16.53
C PRO A 116 12.27 -1.67 -16.47
N LEU A 117 12.01 -2.15 -15.26
CA LEU A 117 11.18 -3.32 -15.00
C LEU A 117 9.74 -3.14 -15.51
N VAL A 118 9.01 -4.25 -15.66
CA VAL A 118 7.63 -4.22 -16.18
C VAL A 118 6.67 -3.40 -15.31
N HIS A 119 6.93 -3.33 -14.02
CA HIS A 119 6.14 -2.55 -13.05
C HIS A 119 6.59 -1.09 -12.91
N ALA A 120 7.63 -0.67 -13.61
CA ALA A 120 8.10 0.71 -13.55
C ALA A 120 7.06 1.69 -14.13
N ILE A 121 7.01 2.89 -13.58
CA ILE A 121 6.19 3.96 -14.14
C ILE A 121 6.90 4.47 -15.39
N LYS A 122 6.35 4.17 -16.58
CA LYS A 122 6.89 4.56 -17.88
C LYS A 122 6.03 5.67 -18.50
N ASP A 123 6.59 6.42 -19.43
CA ASP A 123 5.85 7.43 -20.21
C ASP A 123 5.02 6.74 -21.31
N VAL A 124 3.88 6.19 -20.91
CA VAL A 124 2.89 5.52 -21.75
C VAL A 124 1.48 5.99 -21.38
N PRO A 125 0.46 5.78 -22.23
CA PRO A 125 -0.91 6.05 -21.80
C PRO A 125 -1.28 5.22 -20.56
N HIS A 126 -1.79 5.89 -19.52
CA HIS A 126 -2.20 5.24 -18.28
C HIS A 126 -3.71 5.07 -18.19
N GLY A 127 -4.13 3.99 -17.53
CA GLY A 127 -5.50 3.75 -17.12
C GLY A 127 -5.87 4.52 -15.86
N THR A 128 -7.08 4.29 -15.37
CA THR A 128 -7.61 4.93 -14.16
C THR A 128 -7.79 3.90 -13.06
N VAL A 129 -7.42 4.26 -11.83
CA VAL A 129 -7.67 3.45 -10.63
C VAL A 129 -8.74 4.16 -9.80
N THR A 130 -9.83 3.46 -9.48
CA THR A 130 -10.95 3.97 -8.68
C THR A 130 -11.23 3.06 -7.50
N TYR A 131 -11.71 3.66 -6.41
CA TYR A 131 -12.28 2.91 -5.28
C TYR A 131 -13.80 2.85 -5.48
N GLU A 132 -14.34 1.66 -5.38
CA GLU A 132 -15.76 1.41 -5.47
C GLU A 132 -16.27 0.81 -4.16
N TYR A 133 -17.47 1.24 -3.77
CA TYR A 133 -18.14 0.75 -2.57
C TYR A 133 -19.48 0.13 -2.96
N TYR A 134 -19.82 -0.99 -2.33
CA TYR A 134 -21.02 -1.74 -2.66
C TYR A 134 -21.67 -2.35 -1.41
N SER A 135 -22.95 -2.68 -1.52
CA SER A 135 -23.64 -3.44 -0.47
C SER A 135 -23.12 -4.87 -0.46
N SER A 136 -22.61 -5.30 0.68
CA SER A 136 -21.98 -6.61 0.85
C SER A 136 -22.78 -7.48 1.82
N VAL A 137 -22.25 -8.68 2.13
CA VAL A 137 -22.85 -9.62 3.08
C VAL A 137 -23.02 -9.02 4.48
N GLU A 138 -23.92 -9.56 5.29
CA GLU A 138 -24.20 -9.14 6.68
C GLU A 138 -24.56 -7.65 6.81
N ASN A 139 -25.19 -7.05 5.80
CA ASN A 139 -25.52 -5.62 5.73
C ASN A 139 -24.29 -4.69 5.91
N THR A 140 -23.12 -5.13 5.50
CA THR A 140 -21.90 -4.32 5.52
C THR A 140 -21.66 -3.60 4.19
N THR A 141 -20.78 -2.61 4.19
CA THR A 141 -20.29 -1.97 2.98
C THR A 141 -18.98 -2.60 2.57
N GLY A 142 -18.95 -3.17 1.37
CA GLY A 142 -17.73 -3.68 0.73
C GLY A 142 -16.96 -2.58 0.02
N SER A 143 -15.66 -2.79 -0.11
CA SER A 143 -14.76 -1.96 -0.93
C SER A 143 -13.97 -2.82 -1.89
N LEU A 144 -13.68 -2.27 -3.04
CA LEU A 144 -12.79 -2.86 -4.03
C LEU A 144 -12.09 -1.76 -4.83
N VAL A 145 -10.99 -2.09 -5.44
CA VAL A 145 -10.28 -1.20 -6.36
C VAL A 145 -10.47 -1.71 -7.78
N VAL A 146 -10.82 -0.81 -8.68
CA VAL A 146 -10.98 -1.08 -10.11
C VAL A 146 -9.96 -0.32 -10.91
N TYR A 147 -9.21 -1.02 -11.74
CA TYR A 147 -8.42 -0.40 -12.81
C TYR A 147 -9.19 -0.53 -14.12
N THR A 148 -9.31 0.58 -14.85
CA THR A 148 -9.82 0.63 -16.22
C THR A 148 -8.72 1.04 -17.19
N PRO A 149 -8.59 0.37 -18.36
CA PRO A 149 -7.46 0.61 -19.26
C PRO A 149 -7.50 1.98 -19.95
N PRO A 150 -6.39 2.46 -20.52
CA PRO A 150 -6.35 3.69 -21.29
C PRO A 150 -7.44 3.72 -22.38
N GLY A 151 -8.19 4.84 -22.42
CA GLY A 151 -9.28 5.01 -23.37
C GLY A 151 -10.60 4.31 -23.00
N TYR A 152 -10.72 3.74 -21.81
CA TYR A 152 -11.99 3.24 -21.29
C TYR A 152 -13.07 4.33 -21.31
N GLY A 153 -14.28 3.97 -21.72
CA GLY A 153 -15.42 4.91 -21.79
C GLY A 153 -15.47 5.80 -23.03
N LYS A 154 -14.42 5.85 -23.87
CA LYS A 154 -14.45 6.61 -25.14
C LYS A 154 -15.41 6.00 -26.17
N ASP A 155 -15.60 4.69 -26.14
CA ASP A 155 -16.53 3.95 -26.98
C ASP A 155 -17.44 3.09 -26.10
N PRO A 156 -18.71 3.49 -25.90
CA PRO A 156 -19.66 2.73 -25.05
C PRO A 156 -19.98 1.33 -25.56
N SER A 157 -19.74 1.05 -26.86
CA SER A 157 -19.99 -0.25 -27.45
C SER A 157 -18.88 -1.27 -27.18
N LYS A 158 -17.69 -0.78 -26.81
CA LYS A 158 -16.53 -1.63 -26.58
C LYS A 158 -16.66 -2.43 -25.31
N LYS A 159 -16.50 -3.75 -25.43
CA LYS A 159 -16.46 -4.68 -24.29
C LYS A 159 -15.02 -4.98 -23.90
N TYR A 160 -14.81 -5.10 -22.60
CA TYR A 160 -13.50 -5.42 -22.03
C TYR A 160 -13.59 -6.71 -21.23
N PRO A 161 -12.63 -7.62 -21.32
CA PRO A 161 -12.53 -8.72 -20.37
C PRO A 161 -12.25 -8.17 -18.97
N VAL A 162 -12.72 -8.90 -17.96
CA VAL A 162 -12.49 -8.55 -16.55
C VAL A 162 -11.55 -9.58 -15.94
N PHE A 163 -10.54 -9.09 -15.23
CA PHE A 163 -9.59 -9.89 -14.48
C PHE A 163 -9.75 -9.61 -12.98
N TYR A 164 -10.20 -10.63 -12.24
CA TYR A 164 -10.31 -10.54 -10.78
C TYR A 164 -8.98 -10.92 -10.14
N LEU A 165 -8.35 -9.96 -9.45
CA LEU A 165 -7.03 -10.12 -8.85
C LEU A 165 -7.18 -10.11 -7.33
N ILE A 166 -7.26 -11.31 -6.76
CA ILE A 166 -7.51 -11.53 -5.33
C ILE A 166 -6.19 -11.57 -4.59
N SER A 167 -6.08 -10.82 -3.49
CA SER A 167 -4.90 -10.74 -2.65
C SER A 167 -4.92 -11.78 -1.51
N GLY A 168 -3.87 -11.78 -0.68
CA GLY A 168 -3.75 -12.65 0.48
C GLY A 168 -4.76 -12.31 1.60
N THR A 169 -4.88 -13.21 2.57
CA THR A 169 -5.89 -13.12 3.64
C THR A 169 -5.81 -11.86 4.50
N THR A 170 -4.62 -11.31 4.72
CA THR A 170 -4.41 -10.08 5.51
C THR A 170 -4.12 -8.86 4.64
N ASP A 171 -4.13 -9.02 3.34
CA ASP A 171 -3.95 -7.94 2.38
C ASP A 171 -5.26 -7.19 2.15
N THR A 172 -5.15 -5.95 1.68
CA THR A 172 -6.30 -5.13 1.34
C THR A 172 -6.51 -5.08 -0.18
N GLU A 173 -7.61 -4.47 -0.62
CA GLU A 173 -7.88 -4.19 -2.04
C GLU A 173 -6.79 -3.32 -2.69
N GLU A 174 -5.97 -2.65 -1.88
CA GLU A 174 -4.89 -1.79 -2.36
C GLU A 174 -3.60 -2.54 -2.72
N THR A 175 -3.43 -3.76 -2.23
CA THR A 175 -2.14 -4.48 -2.31
C THR A 175 -1.66 -4.63 -3.75
N TRP A 176 -2.53 -5.08 -4.64
CA TRP A 176 -2.12 -5.32 -6.02
C TRP A 176 -1.80 -4.06 -6.82
N PHE A 177 -2.39 -2.90 -6.52
CA PHE A 177 -2.01 -1.69 -7.25
C PHE A 177 -0.91 -0.87 -6.56
N LYS A 178 -0.83 -0.86 -5.22
CA LYS A 178 0.21 -0.11 -4.49
C LYS A 178 1.54 -0.86 -4.41
N VAL A 179 1.49 -2.16 -4.14
CA VAL A 179 2.68 -3.01 -3.99
C VAL A 179 2.99 -3.73 -5.29
N GLY A 180 1.99 -4.46 -5.83
CA GLY A 180 2.14 -5.23 -7.07
C GLY A 180 2.14 -4.39 -8.33
N ARG A 181 1.71 -3.12 -8.27
CA ARG A 181 1.64 -2.18 -9.42
C ARG A 181 0.95 -2.74 -10.66
N ALA A 182 -0.09 -3.54 -10.44
CA ALA A 182 -0.84 -4.21 -11.52
C ALA A 182 -1.35 -3.26 -12.60
N ASN A 183 -1.70 -2.02 -12.23
CA ASN A 183 -2.09 -0.96 -13.15
C ASN A 183 -0.93 -0.57 -14.10
N PHE A 184 0.28 -0.30 -13.57
CA PHE A 184 1.44 0.07 -14.40
C PHE A 184 1.95 -1.11 -15.24
N ILE A 185 1.91 -2.32 -14.69
CA ILE A 185 2.24 -3.54 -15.45
C ILE A 185 1.32 -3.66 -16.67
N LEU A 186 0.01 -3.49 -16.47
CA LEU A 186 -0.94 -3.62 -17.57
C LEU A 186 -0.84 -2.46 -18.55
N ASP A 187 -0.65 -1.22 -18.10
CA ASP A 187 -0.39 -0.06 -18.96
C ASP A 187 0.81 -0.30 -19.89
N ASN A 188 1.94 -0.75 -19.30
CA ASN A 188 3.17 -1.03 -20.05
C ASN A 188 2.97 -2.17 -21.06
N LEU A 189 2.32 -3.25 -20.66
CA LEU A 189 2.07 -4.39 -21.55
C LEU A 189 1.09 -4.05 -22.69
N ILE A 190 0.09 -3.20 -22.42
CA ILE A 190 -0.81 -2.69 -23.47
C ILE A 190 -0.05 -1.81 -24.46
N ALA A 191 0.78 -0.89 -23.97
CA ALA A 191 1.58 -0.01 -24.82
C ALA A 191 2.59 -0.79 -25.69
N GLU A 192 3.13 -1.89 -25.16
CA GLU A 192 4.02 -2.80 -25.87
C GLU A 192 3.29 -3.80 -26.80
N GLY A 193 1.95 -3.77 -26.85
CA GLY A 193 1.15 -4.70 -27.66
C GLY A 193 1.17 -6.16 -27.14
N LYS A 194 1.65 -6.37 -25.90
CA LYS A 194 1.78 -7.70 -25.27
C LYS A 194 0.53 -8.12 -24.49
N ALA A 195 -0.34 -7.18 -24.14
CA ALA A 195 -1.61 -7.43 -23.50
C ALA A 195 -2.75 -6.68 -24.20
N ARG A 196 -3.94 -7.29 -24.24
CA ARG A 196 -5.15 -6.58 -24.65
C ARG A 196 -5.67 -5.73 -23.50
N PRO A 197 -6.30 -4.57 -23.80
CA PRO A 197 -6.96 -3.78 -22.75
C PRO A 197 -8.01 -4.60 -22.01
N MET A 198 -7.96 -4.58 -20.66
CA MET A 198 -8.88 -5.28 -19.77
C MET A 198 -9.13 -4.46 -18.51
N ILE A 199 -10.21 -4.75 -17.81
CA ILE A 199 -10.52 -4.22 -16.49
C ILE A 199 -9.87 -5.14 -15.45
N ILE A 200 -9.26 -4.57 -14.39
CA ILE A 200 -8.83 -5.36 -13.22
C ILE A 200 -9.72 -4.98 -12.05
N VAL A 201 -10.30 -5.97 -11.39
CA VAL A 201 -11.07 -5.82 -10.15
C VAL A 201 -10.30 -6.45 -9.01
N MET A 202 -10.00 -5.66 -7.98
CA MET A 202 -9.21 -6.05 -6.81
C MET A 202 -10.10 -5.93 -5.57
N PRO A 203 -10.80 -7.01 -5.17
CA PRO A 203 -11.68 -6.97 -4.02
C PRO A 203 -10.90 -7.08 -2.70
N TYR A 204 -11.48 -6.52 -1.63
CA TYR A 204 -11.02 -6.77 -0.28
C TYR A 204 -11.43 -8.18 0.17
N GLY A 205 -10.43 -9.04 0.41
CA GLY A 205 -10.66 -10.47 0.65
C GLY A 205 -11.01 -10.85 2.10
N ASN A 206 -10.70 -10.02 3.11
CA ASN A 206 -10.93 -10.36 4.52
C ASN A 206 -12.32 -9.91 5.00
N ILE A 207 -13.36 -10.59 4.52
CA ILE A 207 -14.76 -10.27 4.84
C ILE A 207 -15.03 -10.31 6.35
N ALA A 208 -14.44 -11.25 7.08
CA ALA A 208 -14.65 -11.38 8.51
C ALA A 208 -14.07 -10.20 9.31
N ALA A 209 -12.91 -9.67 8.93
CA ALA A 209 -12.36 -8.47 9.54
C ALA A 209 -13.26 -7.26 9.28
N ARG A 210 -13.75 -7.10 8.05
CA ARG A 210 -14.69 -6.03 7.69
C ARG A 210 -16.01 -6.11 8.47
N ILE A 211 -16.61 -7.32 8.58
CA ILE A 211 -17.81 -7.52 9.39
C ILE A 211 -17.54 -7.11 10.84
N ALA A 212 -16.43 -7.60 11.42
CA ALA A 212 -16.06 -7.26 12.79
C ALA A 212 -15.88 -5.76 13.01
N GLU A 213 -15.24 -5.05 12.06
CA GLU A 213 -15.03 -3.61 12.13
C GLU A 213 -16.35 -2.83 12.06
N GLN A 214 -17.25 -3.20 11.16
CA GLN A 214 -18.49 -2.44 10.92
C GLN A 214 -19.62 -2.80 11.88
N THR A 215 -19.64 -4.02 12.43
CA THR A 215 -20.70 -4.51 13.32
C THR A 215 -20.32 -4.56 14.78
N GLY A 216 -19.01 -4.43 15.10
CA GLY A 216 -18.48 -4.64 16.45
C GLY A 216 -18.38 -6.11 16.86
N ALA A 217 -18.56 -7.04 15.95
CA ALA A 217 -18.37 -8.47 16.20
C ALA A 217 -16.90 -8.79 16.58
N PRO A 218 -16.61 -9.86 17.30
CA PRO A 218 -15.23 -10.26 17.60
C PRO A 218 -14.44 -10.50 16.30
N LYS A 219 -13.21 -10.00 16.25
CA LYS A 219 -12.30 -10.33 15.16
C LYS A 219 -11.86 -11.79 15.25
N PRO A 220 -11.65 -12.47 14.12
CA PRO A 220 -11.09 -13.82 14.10
C PRO A 220 -9.77 -13.90 14.87
N ALA A 221 -9.58 -14.96 15.66
CA ALA A 221 -8.41 -15.10 16.52
C ALA A 221 -7.08 -15.21 15.75
N ASP A 222 -7.06 -15.93 14.65
CA ASP A 222 -5.91 -16.02 13.74
C ASP A 222 -6.39 -15.96 12.28
N PRO A 223 -6.06 -14.89 11.54
CA PRO A 223 -6.44 -14.76 10.14
C PRO A 223 -5.72 -15.78 9.23
N ARG A 224 -4.68 -16.45 9.70
CA ARG A 224 -3.93 -17.48 8.95
C ARG A 224 -4.47 -18.89 9.16
N ASP A 225 -5.34 -19.10 10.15
CA ASP A 225 -6.01 -20.38 10.35
C ASP A 225 -6.90 -20.69 9.13
N ARG A 226 -6.70 -21.82 8.51
CA ARG A 226 -7.42 -22.27 7.30
C ARG A 226 -8.28 -23.50 7.53
N GLU A 227 -8.18 -24.14 8.67
CA GLU A 227 -8.77 -25.46 8.94
C GLU A 227 -9.96 -25.40 9.91
N SER A 228 -10.07 -24.36 10.71
CA SER A 228 -11.19 -24.23 11.65
C SER A 228 -12.54 -24.02 10.93
N ALA A 229 -13.62 -24.31 11.63
CA ALA A 229 -14.98 -24.01 11.17
C ALA A 229 -15.17 -22.52 10.89
N GLU A 230 -14.49 -21.66 11.66
CA GLU A 230 -14.50 -20.23 11.47
C GLU A 230 -13.79 -19.82 10.17
N ALA A 231 -12.63 -20.41 9.86
CA ALA A 231 -11.92 -20.18 8.60
C ALA A 231 -12.76 -20.59 7.38
N MET A 232 -13.43 -21.73 7.46
CA MET A 232 -14.35 -22.18 6.41
C MET A 232 -15.56 -21.24 6.26
N SER A 233 -16.08 -20.71 7.35
CA SER A 233 -17.16 -19.71 7.32
C SER A 233 -16.72 -18.41 6.64
N ARG A 234 -15.49 -17.93 6.93
CA ARG A 234 -14.90 -16.76 6.27
C ARG A 234 -14.74 -16.95 4.76
N ALA A 235 -14.22 -18.13 4.37
CA ALA A 235 -14.05 -18.44 2.96
C ALA A 235 -15.39 -18.43 2.21
N ARG A 236 -16.44 -19.02 2.80
CA ARG A 236 -17.80 -18.99 2.23
C ARG A 236 -18.38 -17.58 2.17
N ALA A 237 -18.15 -16.76 3.19
CA ALA A 237 -18.60 -15.37 3.18
C ALA A 237 -17.94 -14.57 2.06
N PHE A 238 -16.63 -14.76 1.83
CA PHE A 238 -15.92 -14.15 0.70
C PHE A 238 -16.44 -14.66 -0.64
N GLU A 239 -16.63 -15.98 -0.80
CA GLU A 239 -17.19 -16.55 -2.03
C GLU A 239 -18.59 -15.98 -2.32
N ASN A 240 -19.46 -15.94 -1.32
CA ASN A 240 -20.80 -15.37 -1.46
C ASN A 240 -20.77 -13.89 -1.84
N ASP A 241 -19.88 -13.10 -1.22
CA ASP A 241 -19.74 -11.69 -1.53
C ASP A 241 -19.23 -11.49 -2.97
N LEU A 242 -18.20 -12.24 -3.36
CA LEU A 242 -17.61 -12.18 -4.69
C LEU A 242 -18.65 -12.51 -5.77
N VAL A 243 -19.36 -13.66 -5.62
CA VAL A 243 -20.29 -14.17 -6.65
C VAL A 243 -21.58 -13.38 -6.73
N ASN A 244 -22.12 -12.91 -5.60
CA ASN A 244 -23.44 -12.28 -5.57
C ASN A 244 -23.41 -10.75 -5.59
N ASN A 245 -22.29 -10.12 -5.20
CA ASN A 245 -22.21 -8.67 -5.04
C ASN A 245 -21.12 -8.01 -5.91
N VAL A 246 -20.03 -8.73 -6.21
CA VAL A 246 -18.90 -8.19 -7.00
C VAL A 246 -18.97 -8.63 -8.47
N ILE A 247 -19.44 -9.84 -8.75
CA ILE A 247 -19.61 -10.42 -10.10
C ILE A 247 -21.11 -10.57 -10.38
N PRO A 248 -21.86 -9.52 -10.63
CA PRO A 248 -23.27 -9.60 -11.01
C PRO A 248 -23.46 -10.05 -12.46
#